data_1bac7dc4890ab0d3b5f4144979b8d11c
#
_entry.id   1bac7dc4890ab0d3b5f4144979b8d11c
#
_cell.length_a   1.000
_cell.length_b   1.000
_cell.length_c   1.000
_cell.angle_alpha   90.00
_cell.angle_beta   90.00
_cell.angle_gamma   90.00
#
_symmetry.space_group_name_H-M   'P 1'
#
loop_
_entity.id
_entity.type
_entity.pdbx_description
1 polymer ?
#
loop_
_entity_poly.entity_id
_entity_poly.type
_entity_poly.pdbx_seq_one_letter_code
_entity_poly.pdbx_strand_id
1 'polypeptide(L)'
;MIGRFGAGKSTIFEGASSPVARHEKLAGVGGAYQECVVDVGLDQISLVDLPSIDSLHHLSEHDQVVLMYLLWGDQWPRVAQHETPPGGPDFPAPDVLVQVVDATTLEKDLELSLELGQFGRPLVIALNRVDEARKRGLFINVQALSERLGAPVIPTIAHMGKGIAALFEAVLDVARKKTCPMPQAPTPHIAASLRELKSVISHPQIEEVFQVPRALLLSQLAENDDYFLRSLTTHFPDLAPQIAQARARAEQTLPRPLPEEVHADRHHRAAVLFEEVTRARGIDSGEGW
;
A
#
# COMPACT_ATOMS: atom_id res chain seq x y z
N MET A 1 1.35 -0.84 -10.24
CA MET A 1 1.16 -2.17 -9.62
C MET A 1 2.25 -2.38 -8.58
N ILE A 2 1.89 -2.86 -7.38
CA ILE A 2 2.76 -3.00 -6.21
C ILE A 2 2.52 -4.33 -5.50
N GLY A 3 3.48 -4.82 -4.73
CA GLY A 3 3.34 -6.05 -3.92
C GLY A 3 4.69 -6.64 -3.56
N ARG A 4 4.67 -7.63 -2.68
CA ARG A 4 5.88 -8.28 -2.16
C ARG A 4 6.57 -9.10 -3.24
N PHE A 5 7.84 -9.39 -2.99
CA PHE A 5 8.61 -10.28 -3.87
C PHE A 5 7.91 -11.65 -3.96
N GLY A 6 7.78 -12.16 -5.19
CA GLY A 6 7.17 -13.46 -5.43
C GLY A 6 5.63 -13.49 -5.47
N ALA A 7 4.91 -12.40 -5.19
CA ALA A 7 3.44 -12.36 -5.23
C ALA A 7 2.85 -12.60 -6.64
N GLY A 8 3.67 -12.48 -7.69
CA GLY A 8 3.24 -12.73 -9.07
C GLY A 8 2.91 -11.47 -9.86
N LYS A 9 3.43 -10.29 -9.44
CA LYS A 9 3.28 -9.03 -10.17
C LYS A 9 3.67 -9.15 -11.64
N SER A 10 4.90 -9.57 -11.92
CA SER A 10 5.40 -9.69 -13.29
C SER A 10 4.58 -10.67 -14.13
N THR A 11 4.05 -11.74 -13.51
CA THR A 11 3.17 -12.69 -14.23
C THR A 11 1.84 -12.04 -14.61
N ILE A 12 1.26 -11.20 -13.74
CA ILE A 12 0.04 -10.43 -14.07
C ILE A 12 0.36 -9.40 -15.15
N PHE A 13 1.47 -8.67 -15.01
CA PHE A 13 1.91 -7.69 -16.00
C PHE A 13 2.12 -8.34 -17.38
N GLU A 14 2.80 -9.47 -17.43
CA GLU A 14 3.02 -10.25 -18.64
C GLU A 14 1.72 -10.79 -19.25
N GLY A 15 0.79 -11.23 -18.41
CA GLY A 15 -0.52 -11.72 -18.86
C GLY A 15 -1.46 -10.62 -19.35
N ALA A 16 -1.23 -9.36 -18.92
CA ALA A 16 -2.06 -8.22 -19.29
C ALA A 16 -1.58 -7.50 -20.55
N SER A 17 -0.31 -7.64 -20.91
CA SER A 17 0.33 -6.85 -21.98
C SER A 17 0.92 -7.72 -23.08
N SER A 18 0.85 -7.21 -24.33
CA SER A 18 1.65 -7.82 -25.40
C SER A 18 3.14 -7.50 -25.23
N PRO A 19 4.06 -8.38 -25.64
CA PRO A 19 5.50 -8.12 -25.55
C PRO A 19 5.95 -6.83 -26.25
N VAL A 20 5.24 -6.41 -27.30
CA VAL A 20 5.56 -5.21 -28.10
C VAL A 20 5.16 -3.92 -27.37
N ALA A 21 4.22 -3.98 -26.43
CA ALA A 21 3.71 -2.83 -25.68
C ALA A 21 4.46 -2.56 -24.36
N ARG A 22 5.51 -3.31 -24.07
CA ARG A 22 6.28 -3.18 -22.81
C ARG A 22 7.47 -2.27 -22.99
N HIS A 23 7.59 -1.31 -22.10
CA HIS A 23 8.74 -0.42 -22.03
C HIS A 23 9.40 -0.56 -20.66
N GLU A 24 10.70 -0.87 -20.64
CA GLU A 24 11.49 -0.82 -19.43
C GLU A 24 12.06 0.59 -19.28
N LYS A 25 11.84 1.21 -18.13
CA LYS A 25 12.34 2.54 -17.80
C LYS A 25 13.18 2.48 -16.54
N LEU A 26 14.27 3.23 -16.53
CA LEU A 26 15.10 3.39 -15.35
C LEU A 26 14.53 4.52 -14.49
N ALA A 27 14.18 4.19 -13.26
CA ALA A 27 13.69 5.14 -12.28
C ALA A 27 14.85 5.62 -11.40
N GLY A 28 15.68 6.53 -11.93
CA GLY A 28 16.73 7.17 -11.16
C GLY A 28 17.62 6.18 -10.38
N VAL A 29 17.84 6.44 -9.09
CA VAL A 29 18.68 5.61 -8.20
C VAL A 29 17.98 4.29 -7.79
N GLY A 30 16.71 4.12 -8.09
CA GLY A 30 15.87 3.08 -7.47
C GLY A 30 15.61 1.82 -8.28
N GLY A 31 16.11 1.69 -9.49
CA GLY A 31 15.90 0.48 -10.30
C GLY A 31 14.98 0.68 -11.51
N ALA A 32 14.74 -0.40 -12.25
CA ALA A 32 13.90 -0.41 -13.42
C ALA A 32 12.42 -0.63 -13.04
N TYR A 33 11.53 0.13 -13.63
CA TYR A 33 10.11 -0.17 -13.66
C TYR A 33 9.68 -0.50 -15.10
N GLN A 34 8.57 -1.20 -15.23
CA GLN A 34 8.02 -1.55 -16.54
C GLN A 34 6.68 -0.85 -16.73
N GLU A 35 6.45 -0.40 -17.95
CA GLU A 35 5.21 0.25 -18.34
C GLU A 35 4.62 -0.42 -19.57
N CYS A 36 3.30 -0.55 -19.62
CA CYS A 36 2.58 -1.00 -20.79
C CYS A 36 1.19 -0.39 -20.84
N VAL A 37 0.57 -0.44 -22.02
CA VAL A 37 -0.84 -0.11 -22.21
C VAL A 37 -1.64 -1.40 -22.26
N VAL A 38 -2.71 -1.44 -21.49
CA VAL A 38 -3.66 -2.55 -21.42
C VAL A 38 -5.01 -2.09 -21.95
N ASP A 39 -5.52 -2.77 -22.99
CA ASP A 39 -6.86 -2.50 -23.52
C ASP A 39 -7.90 -3.24 -22.71
N VAL A 40 -8.93 -2.52 -22.24
CA VAL A 40 -10.04 -3.06 -21.46
C VAL A 40 -11.37 -2.62 -22.12
N GLY A 41 -11.88 -3.40 -23.02
CA GLY A 41 -13.03 -3.03 -23.85
C GLY A 41 -12.72 -1.84 -24.77
N LEU A 42 -13.34 -0.69 -24.52
CA LEU A 42 -13.10 0.57 -25.25
C LEU A 42 -12.14 1.52 -24.51
N ASP A 43 -11.71 1.17 -23.32
CA ASP A 43 -10.82 1.98 -22.48
C ASP A 43 -9.39 1.46 -22.56
N GLN A 44 -8.44 2.32 -22.21
CA GLN A 44 -7.03 1.98 -22.08
C GLN A 44 -6.52 2.32 -20.68
N ILE A 45 -5.69 1.45 -20.14
CA ILE A 45 -5.01 1.62 -18.85
C ILE A 45 -3.51 1.70 -19.12
N SER A 46 -2.83 2.76 -18.68
CA SER A 46 -1.38 2.76 -18.53
C SER A 46 -1.03 2.00 -17.25
N LEU A 47 -0.41 0.85 -17.38
CA LEU A 47 -0.03 -0.02 -16.28
C LEU A 47 1.46 0.11 -16.01
N VAL A 48 1.80 0.50 -14.79
CA VAL A 48 3.19 0.60 -14.31
C VAL A 48 3.46 -0.51 -13.31
N ASP A 49 4.46 -1.37 -13.56
CA ASP A 49 4.95 -2.38 -12.63
C ASP A 49 6.15 -1.84 -11.87
N LEU A 50 5.96 -1.56 -10.59
CA LEU A 50 6.99 -1.06 -9.69
C LEU A 50 7.82 -2.20 -9.09
N PRO A 51 9.06 -1.94 -8.64
CA PRO A 51 9.83 -2.87 -7.85
C PRO A 51 9.02 -3.46 -6.69
N SER A 52 9.37 -4.67 -6.28
CA SER A 52 8.72 -5.31 -5.13
C SER A 52 9.08 -4.58 -3.84
N ILE A 53 8.11 -4.46 -2.94
CA ILE A 53 8.28 -3.82 -1.64
C ILE A 53 7.57 -4.65 -0.57
N ASP A 54 8.19 -4.82 0.57
CA ASP A 54 7.64 -5.60 1.68
C ASP A 54 6.81 -4.75 2.66
N SER A 55 7.17 -3.50 2.83
CA SER A 55 6.51 -2.51 3.68
C SER A 55 6.83 -1.11 3.17
N LEU A 56 6.01 -0.14 3.54
CA LEU A 56 6.22 1.30 3.26
C LEU A 56 6.93 2.02 4.40
N HIS A 57 7.44 1.28 5.37
CA HIS A 57 8.18 1.77 6.54
C HIS A 57 9.60 1.21 6.55
N HIS A 58 10.55 1.96 7.11
CA HIS A 58 11.98 1.58 7.16
C HIS A 58 12.56 1.24 5.79
N LEU A 59 12.20 2.06 4.81
CA LEU A 59 12.56 1.86 3.42
C LEU A 59 14.06 2.07 3.20
N SER A 60 14.66 1.19 2.39
CA SER A 60 15.95 1.50 1.78
C SER A 60 15.82 2.73 0.88
N GLU A 61 16.92 3.38 0.50
CA GLU A 61 16.88 4.50 -0.45
C GLU A 61 16.16 4.13 -1.75
N HIS A 62 16.29 2.88 -2.19
CA HIS A 62 15.60 2.34 -3.36
C HIS A 62 14.08 2.25 -3.16
N ASP A 63 13.65 1.73 -2.01
CA ASP A 63 12.23 1.54 -1.72
C ASP A 63 11.54 2.86 -1.44
N GLN A 64 12.28 3.83 -0.86
CA GLN A 64 11.79 5.18 -0.63
C GLN A 64 11.35 5.86 -1.93
N VAL A 65 12.08 5.63 -3.02
CA VAL A 65 11.71 6.13 -4.35
C VAL A 65 10.35 5.57 -4.81
N VAL A 66 10.08 4.28 -4.52
CA VAL A 66 8.76 3.69 -4.82
C VAL A 66 7.64 4.40 -4.06
N LEU A 67 7.84 4.67 -2.77
CA LEU A 67 6.87 5.42 -1.96
C LEU A 67 6.60 6.82 -2.54
N MET A 68 7.67 7.54 -2.92
CA MET A 68 7.57 8.87 -3.52
C MET A 68 6.80 8.84 -4.84
N TYR A 69 7.04 7.82 -5.67
CA TYR A 69 6.31 7.66 -6.94
C TYR A 69 4.83 7.34 -6.73
N LEU A 70 4.50 6.53 -5.73
CA LEU A 70 3.11 6.26 -5.38
C LEU A 70 2.37 7.51 -4.88
N LEU A 71 3.09 8.40 -4.19
CA LEU A 71 2.52 9.64 -3.68
C LEU A 71 2.35 10.70 -4.78
N TRP A 72 3.39 10.94 -5.57
CA TRP A 72 3.48 12.15 -6.40
C TRP A 72 3.70 11.90 -7.89
N GLY A 73 4.14 10.71 -8.30
CA GLY A 73 4.48 10.42 -9.69
C GLY A 73 5.57 11.37 -10.22
N ASP A 74 5.25 12.10 -11.28
CA ASP A 74 6.10 13.13 -11.88
C ASP A 74 5.97 14.52 -11.24
N GLN A 75 5.03 14.70 -10.29
CA GLN A 75 4.65 15.97 -9.67
C GLN A 75 5.08 16.06 -8.20
N TRP A 76 6.37 16.07 -7.97
CA TRP A 76 6.90 16.17 -6.62
C TRP A 76 6.63 17.52 -5.98
N PRO A 77 6.18 17.58 -4.70
CA PRO A 77 5.97 18.83 -4.01
C PRO A 77 7.31 19.59 -3.86
N ARG A 78 7.23 20.91 -3.71
CA ARG A 78 8.43 21.78 -3.63
C ARG A 78 9.40 21.33 -2.53
N VAL A 79 8.91 20.81 -1.44
CA VAL A 79 9.72 20.31 -0.31
C VAL A 79 10.57 19.09 -0.67
N ALA A 80 10.19 18.34 -1.70
CA ALA A 80 10.85 17.13 -2.14
C ALA A 80 11.58 17.29 -3.49
N GLN A 81 11.50 18.45 -4.14
CA GLN A 81 12.03 18.63 -5.51
C GLN A 81 13.55 18.44 -5.63
N HIS A 82 14.33 18.76 -4.59
CA HIS A 82 15.77 18.51 -4.60
C HIS A 82 16.17 17.06 -4.37
N GLU A 83 15.22 16.23 -3.98
CA GLU A 83 15.41 14.82 -3.75
C GLU A 83 14.88 13.98 -4.92
N THR A 84 14.29 14.64 -5.92
CA THR A 84 13.84 13.96 -7.15
C THR A 84 15.05 13.34 -7.83
N PRO A 85 15.08 12.01 -8.01
CA PRO A 85 16.20 11.34 -8.66
C PRO A 85 16.38 11.85 -10.09
N PRO A 86 17.61 11.99 -10.58
CA PRO A 86 17.86 12.26 -11.99
C PRO A 86 17.21 11.20 -12.87
N GLY A 87 16.35 11.58 -13.82
CA GLY A 87 15.60 10.63 -14.65
C GLY A 87 14.42 10.00 -13.92
N GLY A 88 13.79 10.72 -12.98
CA GLY A 88 12.55 10.31 -12.32
C GLY A 88 11.47 9.84 -13.30
N PRO A 89 10.40 9.18 -12.82
CA PRO A 89 9.37 8.61 -13.68
C PRO A 89 8.71 9.70 -14.51
N ASP A 90 8.38 9.36 -15.73
CA ASP A 90 7.61 10.19 -16.64
C ASP A 90 6.12 9.79 -16.66
N PHE A 91 5.64 9.17 -15.58
CA PHE A 91 4.23 8.86 -15.39
C PHE A 91 3.61 9.74 -14.29
N PRO A 92 2.35 10.14 -14.43
CA PRO A 92 1.65 10.87 -13.39
C PRO A 92 1.45 10.00 -12.15
N ALA A 93 1.12 10.63 -11.02
CA ALA A 93 0.71 9.90 -9.83
C ALA A 93 -0.45 8.93 -10.17
N PRO A 94 -0.42 7.67 -9.70
CA PRO A 94 -1.38 6.66 -10.12
C PRO A 94 -2.81 7.02 -9.70
N ASP A 95 -3.78 6.86 -10.61
CA ASP A 95 -5.20 7.00 -10.30
C ASP A 95 -5.71 5.85 -9.43
N VAL A 96 -5.17 4.65 -9.63
CA VAL A 96 -5.54 3.44 -8.89
C VAL A 96 -4.28 2.68 -8.51
N LEU A 97 -4.20 2.27 -7.26
CA LEU A 97 -3.20 1.32 -6.78
C LEU A 97 -3.70 -0.11 -7.02
N VAL A 98 -2.88 -0.96 -7.63
CA VAL A 98 -3.15 -2.40 -7.74
C VAL A 98 -2.14 -3.12 -6.88
N GLN A 99 -2.58 -3.70 -5.76
CA GLN A 99 -1.75 -4.55 -4.93
C GLN A 99 -1.90 -6.01 -5.39
N VAL A 100 -0.76 -6.67 -5.63
CA VAL A 100 -0.74 -8.12 -5.87
C VAL A 100 -0.38 -8.82 -4.57
N VAL A 101 -1.28 -9.68 -4.12
CA VAL A 101 -1.21 -10.43 -2.86
C VAL A 101 -1.10 -11.91 -3.16
N ASP A 102 -0.17 -12.61 -2.52
CA ASP A 102 -0.07 -14.06 -2.60
C ASP A 102 -1.05 -14.71 -1.61
N ALA A 103 -2.06 -15.38 -2.13
CA ALA A 103 -3.04 -16.07 -1.30
C ALA A 103 -2.44 -17.13 -0.37
N THR A 104 -1.24 -17.65 -0.68
CA THR A 104 -0.55 -18.67 0.14
C THR A 104 0.21 -18.07 1.32
N THR A 105 0.44 -16.75 1.31
CA THR A 105 1.11 -15.97 2.36
C THR A 105 0.29 -14.75 2.78
N LEU A 106 -1.04 -14.85 2.66
CA LEU A 106 -2.00 -13.75 2.81
C LEU A 106 -1.74 -12.91 4.08
N GLU A 107 -1.52 -13.55 5.24
CA GLU A 107 -1.31 -12.84 6.50
C GLU A 107 -0.21 -11.79 6.42
N LYS A 108 0.94 -12.15 5.80
CA LYS A 108 2.07 -11.22 5.63
C LYS A 108 1.76 -10.08 4.65
N ASP A 109 1.03 -10.39 3.59
CA ASP A 109 0.71 -9.40 2.56
C ASP A 109 -0.36 -8.41 3.03
N LEU A 110 -1.18 -8.79 4.02
CA LEU A 110 -2.19 -7.92 4.62
C LEU A 110 -1.57 -6.72 5.36
N GLU A 111 -0.35 -6.82 5.90
CA GLU A 111 0.33 -5.66 6.49
C GLU A 111 0.50 -4.54 5.45
N LEU A 112 1.01 -4.89 4.26
CA LEU A 112 1.14 -3.92 3.16
C LEU A 112 -0.23 -3.42 2.69
N SER A 113 -1.29 -4.26 2.72
CA SER A 113 -2.65 -3.82 2.38
C SER A 113 -3.16 -2.74 3.34
N LEU A 114 -2.89 -2.89 4.64
CA LEU A 114 -3.23 -1.91 5.67
C LEU A 114 -2.47 -0.59 5.48
N GLU A 115 -1.20 -0.66 5.06
CA GLU A 115 -0.39 0.51 4.74
C GLU A 115 -0.91 1.24 3.49
N LEU A 116 -1.20 0.51 2.41
CA LEU A 116 -1.73 1.08 1.17
C LEU A 116 -3.10 1.73 1.36
N GLY A 117 -3.92 1.21 2.28
CA GLY A 117 -5.19 1.84 2.67
C GLY A 117 -5.05 3.25 3.23
N GLN A 118 -3.85 3.68 3.64
CA GLN A 118 -3.58 5.01 4.18
C GLN A 118 -3.32 6.07 3.10
N PHE A 119 -3.16 5.66 1.84
CA PHE A 119 -2.82 6.58 0.73
C PHE A 119 -3.96 7.49 0.30
N GLY A 120 -5.21 7.18 0.71
CA GLY A 120 -6.36 7.95 0.24
C GLY A 120 -6.56 7.87 -1.28
N ARG A 121 -6.06 6.82 -1.91
CA ARG A 121 -6.22 6.53 -3.35
C ARG A 121 -7.08 5.31 -3.57
N PRO A 122 -7.78 5.24 -4.70
CA PRO A 122 -8.45 4.03 -5.12
C PRO A 122 -7.50 2.83 -5.11
N LEU A 123 -7.94 1.70 -4.54
CA LEU A 123 -7.14 0.48 -4.38
C LEU A 123 -7.93 -0.72 -4.88
N VAL A 124 -7.26 -1.59 -5.63
CA VAL A 124 -7.76 -2.91 -6.03
C VAL A 124 -6.73 -3.95 -5.63
N ILE A 125 -7.18 -5.08 -5.11
CA ILE A 125 -6.32 -6.18 -4.68
C ILE A 125 -6.47 -7.36 -5.62
N ALA A 126 -5.37 -7.75 -6.27
CA ALA A 126 -5.26 -9.00 -7.02
C ALA A 126 -4.83 -10.11 -6.06
N LEU A 127 -5.76 -10.94 -5.62
CA LEU A 127 -5.49 -12.09 -4.76
C LEU A 127 -5.03 -13.26 -5.63
N ASN A 128 -3.73 -13.39 -5.81
CA ASN A 128 -3.11 -14.35 -6.73
C ASN A 128 -2.85 -15.71 -6.06
N ARG A 129 -2.70 -16.75 -6.88
CA ARG A 129 -2.45 -18.14 -6.44
C ARG A 129 -3.53 -18.72 -5.56
N VAL A 130 -4.78 -18.35 -5.79
CA VAL A 130 -5.92 -18.89 -5.01
C VAL A 130 -6.08 -20.40 -5.17
N ASP A 131 -5.66 -20.98 -6.29
CA ASP A 131 -5.62 -22.43 -6.51
C ASP A 131 -4.58 -23.14 -5.62
N GLU A 132 -3.40 -22.54 -5.44
CA GLU A 132 -2.37 -23.06 -4.55
C GLU A 132 -2.78 -22.97 -3.07
N ALA A 133 -3.37 -21.85 -2.66
CA ALA A 133 -3.93 -21.68 -1.33
C ALA A 133 -4.96 -22.76 -1.01
N ARG A 134 -5.90 -23.01 -1.94
CA ARG A 134 -6.90 -24.07 -1.81
C ARG A 134 -6.28 -25.47 -1.72
N LYS A 135 -5.25 -25.78 -2.52
CA LYS A 135 -4.50 -27.05 -2.44
C LYS A 135 -3.84 -27.25 -1.09
N ARG A 136 -3.40 -26.17 -0.45
CA ARG A 136 -2.85 -26.17 0.93
C ARG A 136 -3.92 -26.21 2.02
N GLY A 137 -5.21 -26.24 1.65
CA GLY A 137 -6.33 -26.27 2.59
C GLY A 137 -6.69 -24.91 3.18
N LEU A 138 -6.20 -23.83 2.60
CA LEU A 138 -6.53 -22.46 2.99
C LEU A 138 -7.70 -21.94 2.15
N PHE A 139 -8.83 -21.65 2.78
CA PHE A 139 -10.02 -21.10 2.15
C PHE A 139 -10.21 -19.65 2.58
N ILE A 140 -10.18 -18.74 1.61
CA ILE A 140 -10.27 -17.30 1.85
C ILE A 140 -11.65 -16.82 1.43
N ASN A 141 -12.38 -16.18 2.35
CA ASN A 141 -13.62 -15.48 2.04
C ASN A 141 -13.28 -14.13 1.38
N VAL A 142 -13.28 -14.14 0.04
CA VAL A 142 -12.91 -12.98 -0.78
C VAL A 142 -13.83 -11.79 -0.54
N GLN A 143 -15.13 -12.03 -0.36
CA GLN A 143 -16.09 -10.96 -0.11
C GLN A 143 -15.83 -10.30 1.26
N ALA A 144 -15.68 -11.09 2.31
CA ALA A 144 -15.36 -10.58 3.65
C ALA A 144 -14.03 -9.79 3.63
N LEU A 145 -13.02 -10.31 2.92
CA LEU A 145 -11.75 -9.60 2.77
C LEU A 145 -11.92 -8.25 2.06
N SER A 146 -12.70 -8.21 0.98
CA SER A 146 -13.02 -6.97 0.26
C SER A 146 -13.75 -5.96 1.15
N GLU A 147 -14.75 -6.40 1.90
CA GLU A 147 -15.51 -5.56 2.82
C GLU A 147 -14.62 -4.99 3.95
N ARG A 148 -13.76 -5.85 4.52
CA ARG A 148 -12.85 -5.45 5.60
C ARG A 148 -11.77 -4.48 5.16
N LEU A 149 -11.24 -4.63 3.94
CA LEU A 149 -10.23 -3.72 3.39
C LEU A 149 -10.85 -2.47 2.74
N GLY A 150 -12.15 -2.48 2.47
CA GLY A 150 -12.82 -1.39 1.76
C GLY A 150 -12.34 -1.23 0.31
N ALA A 151 -11.84 -2.30 -0.29
CA ALA A 151 -11.29 -2.33 -1.63
C ALA A 151 -11.70 -3.63 -2.36
N PRO A 152 -12.00 -3.61 -3.65
CA PRO A 152 -12.28 -4.82 -4.40
C PRO A 152 -11.11 -5.81 -4.33
N VAL A 153 -11.42 -7.07 -4.04
CA VAL A 153 -10.46 -8.18 -4.04
C VAL A 153 -10.83 -9.13 -5.17
N ILE A 154 -9.93 -9.26 -6.13
CA ILE A 154 -10.17 -10.07 -7.34
C ILE A 154 -9.30 -11.32 -7.29
N PRO A 155 -9.89 -12.52 -7.19
CA PRO A 155 -9.15 -13.77 -7.23
C PRO A 155 -8.49 -13.98 -8.60
N THR A 156 -7.19 -14.26 -8.61
CA THR A 156 -6.43 -14.49 -9.83
C THR A 156 -5.62 -15.78 -9.75
N ILE A 157 -5.37 -16.37 -10.91
CA ILE A 157 -4.39 -17.43 -11.14
C ILE A 157 -3.56 -16.95 -12.34
N ALA A 158 -2.59 -16.08 -12.05
CA ALA A 158 -1.91 -15.30 -13.07
C ALA A 158 -1.24 -16.16 -14.17
N HIS A 159 -0.58 -17.27 -13.78
CA HIS A 159 0.08 -18.18 -14.72
C HIS A 159 -0.89 -18.91 -15.67
N MET A 160 -2.19 -18.90 -15.37
CA MET A 160 -3.26 -19.44 -16.23
C MET A 160 -4.08 -18.33 -16.92
N GLY A 161 -3.74 -17.06 -16.72
CA GLY A 161 -4.50 -15.92 -17.23
C GLY A 161 -5.88 -15.72 -16.58
N LYS A 162 -6.22 -16.52 -15.55
CA LYS A 162 -7.54 -16.44 -14.91
C LYS A 162 -7.65 -15.25 -13.98
N GLY A 163 -8.77 -14.52 -14.11
CA GLY A 163 -9.08 -13.35 -13.27
C GLY A 163 -8.42 -12.05 -13.73
N ILE A 164 -7.53 -12.07 -14.73
CA ILE A 164 -6.82 -10.85 -15.20
C ILE A 164 -7.78 -9.85 -15.83
N ALA A 165 -8.69 -10.29 -16.69
CA ALA A 165 -9.70 -9.40 -17.28
C ALA A 165 -10.59 -8.76 -16.21
N ALA A 166 -11.11 -9.55 -15.26
CA ALA A 166 -11.92 -9.06 -14.15
C ALA A 166 -11.15 -8.09 -13.24
N LEU A 167 -9.84 -8.29 -13.07
CA LEU A 167 -8.98 -7.37 -12.33
C LEU A 167 -8.97 -5.98 -12.98
N PHE A 168 -8.74 -5.89 -14.28
CA PHE A 168 -8.68 -4.60 -14.97
C PHE A 168 -10.05 -3.96 -15.16
N GLU A 169 -11.13 -4.73 -15.28
CA GLU A 169 -12.51 -4.21 -15.21
C GLU A 169 -12.77 -3.56 -13.83
N ALA A 170 -12.34 -4.21 -12.74
CA ALA A 170 -12.45 -3.64 -11.40
C ALA A 170 -11.60 -2.37 -11.24
N VAL A 171 -10.41 -2.32 -11.84
CA VAL A 171 -9.56 -1.12 -11.85
C VAL A 171 -10.28 0.05 -12.51
N LEU A 172 -10.89 -0.14 -13.67
CA LEU A 172 -11.68 0.91 -14.36
C LEU A 172 -12.90 1.34 -13.53
N ASP A 173 -13.61 0.40 -12.93
CA ASP A 173 -14.78 0.72 -12.10
C ASP A 173 -14.40 1.58 -10.88
N VAL A 174 -13.33 1.21 -10.20
CA VAL A 174 -12.81 1.95 -9.05
C VAL A 174 -12.27 3.32 -9.46
N ALA A 175 -11.57 3.42 -10.60
CA ALA A 175 -11.10 4.70 -11.15
C ALA A 175 -12.26 5.66 -11.44
N ARG A 176 -13.32 5.16 -12.06
CA ARG A 176 -14.52 5.96 -12.39
C ARG A 176 -15.28 6.41 -11.16
N LYS A 177 -15.43 5.54 -10.17
CA LYS A 177 -16.12 5.83 -8.90
C LYS A 177 -15.28 6.64 -7.93
N LYS A 178 -13.97 6.68 -8.11
CA LYS A 178 -13.00 7.28 -7.19
C LYS A 178 -13.17 6.79 -5.75
N THR A 179 -13.52 5.51 -5.60
CA THR A 179 -13.75 4.91 -4.28
C THR A 179 -12.41 4.57 -3.65
N CYS A 180 -12.10 5.23 -2.54
CA CYS A 180 -10.88 4.98 -1.76
C CYS A 180 -11.23 4.14 -0.52
N PRO A 181 -10.37 3.19 -0.12
CA PRO A 181 -10.50 2.53 1.16
C PRO A 181 -10.38 3.56 2.29
N MET A 182 -11.13 3.36 3.37
CA MET A 182 -10.92 4.15 4.58
C MET A 182 -9.72 3.60 5.34
N PRO A 183 -8.78 4.46 5.78
CA PRO A 183 -7.67 4.02 6.61
C PRO A 183 -8.18 3.30 7.85
N GLN A 184 -7.72 2.08 8.09
CA GLN A 184 -8.08 1.37 9.30
C GLN A 184 -7.36 1.98 10.50
N ALA A 185 -8.13 2.34 11.52
CA ALA A 185 -7.58 2.89 12.75
C ALA A 185 -6.69 1.87 13.47
N PRO A 186 -5.59 2.29 14.13
CA PRO A 186 -4.87 1.46 15.07
C PRO A 186 -5.78 0.99 16.21
N THR A 187 -5.34 -0.02 16.96
CA THR A 187 -6.06 -0.44 18.17
C THR A 187 -6.24 0.73 19.14
N PRO A 188 -7.26 0.69 20.02
CA PRO A 188 -7.62 1.83 20.87
C PRO A 188 -6.47 2.39 21.71
N HIS A 189 -5.58 1.53 22.22
CA HIS A 189 -4.44 1.98 23.04
C HIS A 189 -3.39 2.72 22.20
N ILE A 190 -3.06 2.23 20.99
CA ILE A 190 -2.15 2.92 20.06
C ILE A 190 -2.77 4.22 19.56
N ALA A 191 -4.06 4.20 19.21
CA ALA A 191 -4.78 5.41 18.80
C ALA A 191 -4.78 6.47 19.90
N ALA A 192 -4.89 6.08 21.16
CA ALA A 192 -4.81 6.98 22.31
C ALA A 192 -3.41 7.58 22.47
N SER A 193 -2.36 6.76 22.37
CA SER A 193 -0.95 7.21 22.45
C SER A 193 -0.59 8.17 21.31
N LEU A 194 -1.11 7.96 20.11
CA LEU A 194 -0.85 8.82 18.95
C LEU A 194 -1.71 10.10 18.89
N ARG A 195 -2.63 10.32 19.83
CA ARG A 195 -3.59 11.44 19.77
C ARG A 195 -2.91 12.82 19.71
N GLU A 196 -1.88 13.02 20.53
CA GLU A 196 -1.14 14.29 20.56
C GLU A 196 -0.37 14.50 19.26
N LEU A 197 0.35 13.50 18.78
CA LEU A 197 1.07 13.55 17.50
C LEU A 197 0.12 13.85 16.35
N LYS A 198 -1.04 13.20 16.31
CA LYS A 198 -2.10 13.46 15.32
C LYS A 198 -2.59 14.91 15.39
N SER A 199 -2.70 15.49 16.59
CA SER A 199 -3.09 16.91 16.76
C SER A 199 -2.03 17.86 16.18
N VAL A 200 -0.76 17.62 16.47
CA VAL A 200 0.36 18.44 15.99
C VAL A 200 0.42 18.46 14.47
N ILE A 201 0.30 17.30 13.81
CA ILE A 201 0.37 17.22 12.36
C ILE A 201 -0.93 17.62 11.65
N SER A 202 -1.98 17.95 12.37
CA SER A 202 -3.25 18.45 11.80
C SER A 202 -3.19 19.91 11.34
N HIS A 203 -2.00 20.53 11.38
CA HIS A 203 -1.80 21.89 10.89
C HIS A 203 -2.07 21.98 9.37
N PRO A 204 -2.95 22.87 8.89
CA PRO A 204 -3.36 22.92 7.48
C PRO A 204 -2.21 23.04 6.48
N GLN A 205 -1.16 23.81 6.82
CA GLN A 205 0.00 24.01 5.96
C GLN A 205 0.80 22.74 5.71
N ILE A 206 0.77 21.77 6.63
CA ILE A 206 1.49 20.50 6.44
C ILE A 206 0.92 19.74 5.25
N GLU A 207 -0.40 19.63 5.16
CA GLU A 207 -1.07 18.94 4.07
C GLU A 207 -0.85 19.63 2.72
N GLU A 208 -0.91 20.97 2.71
CA GLU A 208 -0.65 21.77 1.51
C GLU A 208 0.78 21.62 1.00
N VAL A 209 1.76 21.60 1.91
CA VAL A 209 3.19 21.58 1.58
C VAL A 209 3.66 20.18 1.19
N PHE A 210 3.26 19.14 1.92
CA PHE A 210 3.72 17.76 1.68
C PHE A 210 2.86 16.99 0.69
N GLN A 211 1.59 17.35 0.53
CA GLN A 211 0.63 16.62 -0.30
C GLN A 211 0.59 15.11 0.03
N VAL A 212 0.70 14.78 1.33
CA VAL A 212 0.68 13.42 1.87
C VAL A 212 -0.57 13.24 2.73
N PRO A 213 -1.31 12.12 2.59
CA PRO A 213 -2.45 11.84 3.46
C PRO A 213 -2.05 11.81 4.93
N ARG A 214 -2.85 12.43 5.79
CA ARG A 214 -2.54 12.54 7.23
C ARG A 214 -2.37 11.19 7.92
N ALA A 215 -3.12 10.19 7.52
CA ALA A 215 -3.01 8.85 8.09
C ALA A 215 -1.63 8.24 7.81
N LEU A 216 -1.15 8.38 6.58
CA LEU A 216 0.17 7.91 6.18
C LEU A 216 1.27 8.71 6.90
N LEU A 217 1.17 10.05 6.91
CA LEU A 217 2.16 10.89 7.60
C LEU A 217 2.25 10.57 9.09
N LEU A 218 1.10 10.34 9.76
CA LEU A 218 1.07 9.94 11.17
C LEU A 218 1.82 8.62 11.40
N SER A 219 1.58 7.64 10.54
CA SER A 219 2.23 6.33 10.62
C SER A 219 3.74 6.44 10.40
N GLN A 220 4.17 7.16 9.36
CA GLN A 220 5.59 7.38 9.06
C GLN A 220 6.32 8.08 10.22
N LEU A 221 5.74 9.14 10.79
CA LEU A 221 6.32 9.83 11.92
C LEU A 221 6.33 9.01 13.22
N ALA A 222 5.31 8.19 13.44
CA ALA A 222 5.24 7.29 14.59
C ALA A 222 6.31 6.20 14.50
N GLU A 223 6.58 5.68 13.31
CA GLU A 223 7.60 4.66 13.06
C GLU A 223 9.01 5.23 12.80
N ASN A 224 9.21 6.54 13.05
CA ASN A 224 10.52 7.19 12.96
C ASN A 224 11.11 7.20 11.55
N ASP A 225 10.28 7.42 10.52
CA ASP A 225 10.78 7.55 9.16
C ASP A 225 11.65 8.81 9.03
N ASP A 226 12.93 8.60 8.67
CA ASP A 226 13.95 9.65 8.62
C ASP A 226 13.66 10.71 7.55
N TYR A 227 13.05 10.32 6.44
CA TYR A 227 12.71 11.24 5.36
C TYR A 227 11.64 12.24 5.83
N PHE A 228 10.50 11.74 6.30
CA PHE A 228 9.40 12.60 6.74
C PHE A 228 9.78 13.43 7.96
N LEU A 229 10.54 12.88 8.90
CA LEU A 229 11.03 13.63 10.05
C LEU A 229 11.96 14.78 9.64
N ARG A 230 12.98 14.51 8.82
CA ARG A 230 13.90 15.54 8.33
C ARG A 230 13.19 16.60 7.51
N SER A 231 12.36 16.18 6.57
CA SER A 231 11.62 17.09 5.70
C SER A 231 10.69 17.99 6.53
N LEU A 232 9.98 17.42 7.49
CA LEU A 232 9.06 18.17 8.35
C LEU A 232 9.78 19.15 9.27
N THR A 233 10.90 18.76 9.89
CA THR A 233 11.71 19.63 10.75
C THR A 233 12.38 20.76 9.97
N THR A 234 12.74 20.53 8.72
CA THR A 234 13.34 21.55 7.84
C THR A 234 12.33 22.63 7.44
N HIS A 235 11.10 22.22 7.08
CA HIS A 235 10.10 23.16 6.57
C HIS A 235 9.22 23.76 7.68
N PHE A 236 9.12 23.10 8.81
CA PHE A 236 8.34 23.52 9.97
C PHE A 236 9.18 23.42 11.26
N PRO A 237 10.26 24.22 11.39
CA PRO A 237 11.16 24.13 12.54
C PRO A 237 10.45 24.34 13.89
N ASP A 238 9.39 25.15 13.92
CA ASP A 238 8.59 25.40 15.12
C ASP A 238 7.75 24.18 15.56
N LEU A 239 7.44 23.26 14.64
CA LEU A 239 6.73 22.03 14.95
C LEU A 239 7.67 20.88 15.38
N ALA A 240 8.95 20.96 15.04
CA ALA A 240 9.93 19.93 15.38
C ALA A 240 9.95 19.56 16.88
N PRO A 241 10.04 20.53 17.82
CA PRO A 241 10.01 20.22 19.24
C PRO A 241 8.66 19.66 19.70
N GLN A 242 7.56 20.09 19.11
CA GLN A 242 6.22 19.58 19.43
C GLN A 242 6.06 18.12 18.98
N ILE A 243 6.55 17.77 17.80
CA ILE A 243 6.55 16.39 17.29
C ILE A 243 7.41 15.49 18.19
N ALA A 244 8.64 15.95 18.52
CA ALA A 244 9.52 15.20 19.40
C ALA A 244 8.89 14.98 20.79
N GLN A 245 8.25 16.00 21.35
CA GLN A 245 7.55 15.91 22.62
C GLN A 245 6.34 14.97 22.57
N ALA A 246 5.51 15.08 21.51
CA ALA A 246 4.35 14.21 21.35
C ALA A 246 4.75 12.73 21.20
N ARG A 247 5.82 12.45 20.47
CA ARG A 247 6.39 11.11 20.36
C ARG A 247 6.92 10.58 21.69
N ALA A 248 7.70 11.39 22.42
CA ALA A 248 8.22 11.00 23.72
C ALA A 248 7.11 10.72 24.75
N ARG A 249 6.01 11.50 24.72
CA ARG A 249 4.84 11.23 25.58
C ARG A 249 4.11 9.95 25.16
N ALA A 250 3.98 9.69 23.84
CA ALA A 250 3.40 8.45 23.37
C ALA A 250 4.21 7.24 23.89
N GLU A 251 5.54 7.28 23.79
CA GLU A 251 6.40 6.22 24.30
C GLU A 251 6.26 5.97 25.80
N GLN A 252 6.06 7.00 26.62
CA GLN A 252 5.86 6.85 28.07
C GLN A 252 4.62 6.05 28.43
N THR A 253 3.65 5.93 27.52
CA THR A 253 2.40 5.19 27.73
C THR A 253 2.45 3.75 27.19
N LEU A 254 3.56 3.37 26.57
CA LEU A 254 3.72 2.10 25.86
C LEU A 254 4.79 1.22 26.54
N PRO A 255 4.68 -0.10 26.45
CA PRO A 255 5.66 -1.02 27.07
C PRO A 255 6.96 -1.15 26.28
N ARG A 256 6.96 -0.78 24.99
CA ARG A 256 8.11 -0.81 24.08
C ARG A 256 8.24 0.53 23.35
N PRO A 257 9.36 0.79 22.65
CA PRO A 257 9.51 1.96 21.81
C PRO A 257 8.33 2.15 20.83
N LEU A 258 7.91 3.40 20.60
CA LEU A 258 6.76 3.72 19.77
C LEU A 258 6.80 3.07 18.39
N PRO A 259 7.92 3.04 17.65
CA PRO A 259 7.98 2.38 16.34
C PRO A 259 7.66 0.88 16.42
N GLU A 260 8.19 0.20 17.43
CA GLU A 260 7.96 -1.24 17.64
C GLU A 260 6.49 -1.54 17.97
N GLU A 261 5.86 -0.71 18.79
CA GLU A 261 4.45 -0.88 19.17
C GLU A 261 3.51 -0.62 17.99
N VAL A 262 3.78 0.39 17.16
CA VAL A 262 2.98 0.69 15.96
C VAL A 262 3.12 -0.43 14.93
N HIS A 263 4.33 -0.96 14.75
CA HIS A 263 4.56 -2.12 13.88
C HIS A 263 3.85 -3.37 14.40
N ALA A 264 3.98 -3.66 15.71
CA ALA A 264 3.31 -4.81 16.33
C ALA A 264 1.77 -4.71 16.25
N ASP A 265 1.21 -3.49 16.40
CA ASP A 265 -0.21 -3.24 16.21
C ASP A 265 -0.66 -3.56 14.77
N ARG A 266 0.10 -3.14 13.77
CA ARG A 266 -0.21 -3.43 12.37
C ARG A 266 -0.16 -4.93 12.09
N HIS A 267 0.88 -5.61 12.57
CA HIS A 267 1.00 -7.05 12.46
C HIS A 267 -0.18 -7.78 13.13
N HIS A 268 -0.53 -7.37 14.35
CA HIS A 268 -1.69 -7.93 15.07
C HIS A 268 -3.00 -7.73 14.28
N ARG A 269 -3.25 -6.54 13.74
CA ARG A 269 -4.45 -6.28 12.93
C ARG A 269 -4.48 -7.10 11.65
N ALA A 270 -3.33 -7.31 11.01
CA ALA A 270 -3.22 -8.18 9.84
C ALA A 270 -3.54 -9.65 10.20
N ALA A 271 -3.02 -10.15 11.34
CA ALA A 271 -3.31 -11.49 11.84
C ALA A 271 -4.80 -11.67 12.17
N VAL A 272 -5.41 -10.72 12.88
CA VAL A 272 -6.85 -10.74 13.18
C VAL A 272 -7.68 -10.77 11.90
N LEU A 273 -7.35 -9.91 10.93
CA LEU A 273 -8.03 -9.88 9.64
C LEU A 273 -7.88 -11.22 8.90
N PHE A 274 -6.67 -11.80 8.91
CA PHE A 274 -6.41 -13.11 8.32
C PHE A 274 -7.29 -14.20 8.95
N GLU A 275 -7.37 -14.27 10.29
CA GLU A 275 -8.21 -15.24 11.00
C GLU A 275 -9.70 -15.06 10.65
N GLU A 276 -10.19 -13.83 10.57
CA GLU A 276 -11.59 -13.54 10.26
C GLU A 276 -12.00 -13.97 8.84
N VAL A 277 -11.08 -13.88 7.87
CA VAL A 277 -11.40 -14.16 6.46
C VAL A 277 -10.94 -15.53 5.99
N THR A 278 -10.25 -16.31 6.84
CA THR A 278 -9.74 -17.63 6.47
C THR A 278 -10.38 -18.75 7.28
N ARG A 279 -10.52 -19.92 6.66
CA ARG A 279 -10.91 -21.16 7.34
C ARG A 279 -9.92 -22.26 6.97
N ALA A 280 -9.42 -22.97 7.97
CA ALA A 280 -8.65 -24.18 7.76
C ALA A 280 -9.60 -25.36 7.47
N ARG A 281 -9.16 -26.30 6.62
CA ARG A 281 -9.90 -27.53 6.32
C ARG A 281 -10.03 -28.36 7.59
N GLY A 282 -11.22 -28.41 8.19
CA GLY A 282 -11.47 -29.22 9.42
C GLY A 282 -12.64 -28.74 10.26
N ILE A 283 -13.22 -27.58 9.96
CA ILE A 283 -14.43 -27.11 10.62
C ILE A 283 -15.57 -27.21 9.60
N ASP A 284 -16.20 -28.39 9.59
CA ASP A 284 -17.41 -28.66 8.83
C ASP A 284 -18.53 -27.74 9.31
N SER A 285 -18.91 -26.81 8.50
CA SER A 285 -20.27 -26.28 8.48
C SER A 285 -20.75 -26.40 7.05
N GLY A 286 -21.59 -27.44 6.82
CA GLY A 286 -22.17 -27.77 5.53
C GLY A 286 -23.02 -26.64 4.98
N GLU A 287 -22.40 -25.85 4.12
CA GLU A 287 -23.10 -25.04 3.14
C GLU A 287 -22.29 -25.10 1.84
N GLY A 288 -22.92 -25.78 0.87
CA GLY A 288 -22.39 -25.96 -0.47
C GLY A 288 -22.32 -24.64 -1.22
N TRP A 289 -21.39 -24.62 -2.12
CA TRP A 289 -21.17 -23.59 -3.16
C TRP A 289 -21.92 -24.01 -4.42
#